data_a3aac750345cfd1fbda161fab712e09d
#
_entry.id   a3aac750345cfd1fbda161fab712e09d
#
_cell.length_a   1.000
_cell.length_b   1.000
_cell.length_c   1.000
_cell.angle_alpha   90.00
_cell.angle_beta   90.00
_cell.angle_gamma   90.00
#
_symmetry.space_group_name_H-M   'P 1'
#
loop_
_entity.id
_entity.type
_entity.pdbx_description
1 polymer ?
#
loop_
_entity_poly.entity_id
_entity_poly.type
_entity_poly.pdbx_seq_one_letter_code
_entity_poly.pdbx_strand_id
1 'polypeptide(L)'
;QHLWMATPDNGLAAVLYAASEVTAKVGAGDEVTIRSQTRYPFEDTIRLTIGTKKPAQFPLYLRVPGWCQEPDVKINGKRIEVHARPQSYVVLDRVWKQDDKIDLTLPMTVGLRHWPRNGDCVSVDRGPLTYSLKIGEKYTRYAGTDEWPALDVLPTTAWNYGLVIDPARPVAAQFQVREKRWPADDQPFETNAAPIEMTARARKIPNWQADPRGLIDEVQQSPVASDERTETVTLIPMGCARLRISAFPWIGDGPDATEWTLPLTEGVGKIPAKASHCNDADTV
;
A
#
# COMPACT_ATOMS: atom_id res chain seq x y z
N GLN A 1 17.96 0.32 -7.70
CA GLN A 1 18.62 0.07 -8.99
C GLN A 1 17.66 0.05 -10.19
N HIS A 2 16.35 -0.22 -10.01
CA HIS A 2 15.39 -0.39 -11.11
C HIS A 2 14.30 0.69 -11.15
N LEU A 3 14.56 1.87 -10.60
CA LEU A 3 13.60 3.00 -10.67
C LEU A 3 13.59 3.62 -12.07
N TRP A 4 14.72 3.59 -12.75
CA TRP A 4 14.95 4.16 -14.06
C TRP A 4 15.50 3.13 -15.04
N MET A 5 15.06 3.22 -16.29
CA MET A 5 15.55 2.36 -17.38
C MET A 5 15.85 3.19 -18.62
N ALA A 6 16.90 2.82 -19.35
CA ALA A 6 17.13 3.34 -20.69
C ALA A 6 16.09 2.77 -21.65
N THR A 7 15.73 3.55 -22.66
CA THR A 7 14.81 3.13 -23.72
C THR A 7 15.53 2.95 -25.06
N PRO A 8 15.00 2.13 -26.01
CA PRO A 8 15.66 1.87 -27.28
C PRO A 8 15.88 3.11 -28.17
N ASP A 9 15.12 4.16 -27.96
CA ASP A 9 15.18 5.45 -28.64
C ASP A 9 16.07 6.48 -27.94
N ASN A 10 17.03 6.02 -27.15
CA ASN A 10 17.98 6.81 -26.38
C ASN A 10 17.29 7.77 -25.37
N GLY A 11 16.15 7.41 -24.86
CA GLY A 11 15.44 8.12 -23.80
C GLY A 11 15.63 7.46 -22.43
N LEU A 12 14.83 7.92 -21.47
CA LEU A 12 14.76 7.39 -20.11
C LEU A 12 13.32 7.10 -19.71
N ALA A 13 13.10 6.01 -18.98
CA ALA A 13 11.82 5.64 -18.40
C ALA A 13 11.89 5.66 -16.87
N ALA A 14 11.01 6.44 -16.23
CA ALA A 14 10.69 6.31 -14.81
C ALA A 14 9.68 5.17 -14.63
N VAL A 15 10.16 3.98 -14.23
CA VAL A 15 9.35 2.75 -14.14
C VAL A 15 8.77 2.54 -12.74
N LEU A 16 9.44 3.09 -11.72
CA LEU A 16 8.99 3.15 -10.34
C LEU A 16 9.29 4.53 -9.77
N TYR A 17 8.49 4.98 -8.80
CA TYR A 17 8.65 6.31 -8.21
C TYR A 17 9.14 6.23 -6.77
N ALA A 18 10.24 6.93 -6.54
CA ALA A 18 10.79 7.24 -5.22
C ALA A 18 11.69 8.48 -5.33
N ALA A 19 12.03 9.09 -4.22
CA ALA A 19 13.07 10.10 -4.19
C ALA A 19 14.39 9.47 -4.68
N SER A 20 14.92 10.01 -5.78
CA SER A 20 16.08 9.42 -6.48
C SER A 20 16.71 10.42 -7.44
N GLU A 21 17.91 10.08 -7.90
CA GLU A 21 18.61 10.81 -8.96
C GLU A 21 19.19 9.81 -9.95
N VAL A 22 19.10 10.11 -11.23
CA VAL A 22 19.72 9.33 -12.30
C VAL A 22 20.53 10.24 -13.21
N THR A 23 21.75 9.84 -13.54
CA THR A 23 22.57 10.48 -14.57
C THR A 23 22.80 9.48 -15.70
N ALA A 24 22.50 9.89 -16.92
CA ALA A 24 22.61 9.04 -18.10
C ALA A 24 22.92 9.84 -19.35
N LYS A 25 23.43 9.15 -20.39
CA LYS A 25 23.55 9.69 -21.73
C LYS A 25 22.27 9.41 -22.50
N VAL A 26 21.68 10.44 -23.09
CA VAL A 26 20.40 10.37 -23.82
C VAL A 26 20.48 11.07 -25.17
N GLY A 27 19.47 10.86 -26.01
CA GLY A 27 19.37 11.49 -27.32
C GLY A 27 20.63 11.29 -28.17
N ALA A 28 21.30 12.36 -28.55
CA ALA A 28 22.55 12.34 -29.31
C ALA A 28 23.81 12.02 -28.48
N GLY A 29 23.66 11.51 -27.26
CA GLY A 29 24.75 11.21 -26.34
C GLY A 29 24.98 12.30 -25.28
N ASP A 30 24.04 13.20 -25.10
CA ASP A 30 24.09 14.26 -24.10
C ASP A 30 23.93 13.70 -22.69
N GLU A 31 24.79 14.11 -21.76
CA GLU A 31 24.67 13.73 -20.36
C GLU A 31 23.61 14.58 -19.68
N VAL A 32 22.62 13.94 -19.10
CA VAL A 32 21.55 14.58 -18.31
C VAL A 32 21.45 13.93 -16.95
N THR A 33 21.02 14.73 -15.97
CA THR A 33 20.66 14.27 -14.64
C THR A 33 19.19 14.56 -14.42
N ILE A 34 18.42 13.57 -13.94
CA ILE A 34 17.02 13.77 -13.54
C ILE A 34 16.92 13.49 -12.05
N ARG A 35 16.49 14.48 -11.28
CA ARG A 35 16.22 14.36 -9.85
C ARG A 35 14.74 14.22 -9.63
N SER A 36 14.33 13.15 -8.93
CA SER A 36 12.97 12.88 -8.49
C SER A 36 12.81 13.24 -7.01
N GLN A 37 11.86 14.13 -6.73
CA GLN A 37 11.47 14.52 -5.38
C GLN A 37 10.01 14.14 -5.15
N THR A 38 9.76 13.27 -4.17
CA THR A 38 8.42 12.77 -3.88
C THR A 38 8.39 12.09 -2.51
N ARG A 39 7.20 12.04 -1.90
CA ARG A 39 6.86 11.17 -0.77
C ARG A 39 5.94 10.03 -1.20
N TYR A 40 5.93 9.72 -2.47
CA TYR A 40 5.25 8.53 -2.99
C TYR A 40 5.75 7.28 -2.24
N PRO A 41 4.88 6.38 -1.79
CA PRO A 41 3.47 6.19 -2.16
C PRO A 41 2.45 6.90 -1.25
N PHE A 42 2.87 7.71 -0.30
CA PHE A 42 1.95 8.41 0.62
C PHE A 42 1.31 9.65 0.01
N GLU A 43 2.03 10.32 -0.90
CA GLU A 43 1.57 11.45 -1.69
C GLU A 43 1.46 11.03 -3.17
N ASP A 44 0.61 11.70 -3.91
CA ASP A 44 0.29 11.38 -5.31
C ASP A 44 1.14 12.14 -6.33
N THR A 45 1.99 13.06 -5.86
CA THR A 45 2.77 13.96 -6.72
C THR A 45 4.24 13.58 -6.74
N ILE A 46 4.78 13.49 -7.95
CA ILE A 46 6.18 13.24 -8.25
C ILE A 46 6.73 14.45 -9.02
N ARG A 47 7.71 15.13 -8.45
CA ARG A 47 8.39 16.25 -9.11
C ARG A 47 9.72 15.79 -9.66
N LEU A 48 9.92 15.97 -10.97
CA LEU A 48 11.18 15.72 -11.66
C LEU A 48 11.83 17.06 -12.03
N THR A 49 13.13 17.16 -11.86
CA THR A 49 13.93 18.31 -12.30
C THR A 49 15.03 17.84 -13.21
N ILE A 50 15.14 18.46 -14.39
CA ILE A 50 16.15 18.16 -15.40
C ILE A 50 17.41 18.99 -15.16
N GLY A 51 18.55 18.33 -15.09
CA GLY A 51 19.88 18.94 -15.10
C GLY A 51 20.59 18.61 -16.41
N THR A 52 21.03 19.62 -17.16
CA THR A 52 21.79 19.44 -18.42
C THR A 52 22.67 20.64 -18.70
N LYS A 53 23.85 20.42 -19.29
CA LYS A 53 24.81 21.48 -19.64
C LYS A 53 24.37 22.29 -20.87
N LYS A 54 23.61 21.67 -21.77
CA LYS A 54 23.04 22.27 -22.99
C LYS A 54 21.67 21.66 -23.25
N PRO A 55 20.80 22.34 -24.04
CA PRO A 55 19.52 21.75 -24.44
C PRO A 55 19.70 20.36 -25.04
N ALA A 56 18.96 19.37 -24.55
CA ALA A 56 19.05 17.97 -24.98
C ALA A 56 17.68 17.46 -25.42
N GLN A 57 17.61 16.93 -26.66
CA GLN A 57 16.39 16.30 -27.20
C GLN A 57 16.38 14.81 -26.81
N PHE A 58 15.40 14.39 -26.04
CA PHE A 58 15.17 12.97 -25.75
C PHE A 58 13.75 12.73 -25.25
N PRO A 59 13.19 11.51 -25.44
CA PRO A 59 11.93 11.11 -24.88
C PRO A 59 12.09 10.70 -23.41
N LEU A 60 11.20 11.20 -22.57
CA LEU A 60 11.04 10.82 -21.17
C LEU A 60 9.72 10.08 -20.99
N TYR A 61 9.79 8.85 -20.51
CA TYR A 61 8.66 7.98 -20.28
C TYR A 61 8.28 7.97 -18.80
N LEU A 62 7.04 8.35 -18.48
CA LEU A 62 6.51 8.36 -17.12
C LEU A 62 5.45 7.25 -17.00
N ARG A 63 5.71 6.24 -16.17
CA ARG A 63 4.79 5.12 -16.01
C ARG A 63 3.46 5.56 -15.39
N VAL A 64 2.35 5.11 -15.96
CA VAL A 64 1.01 5.23 -15.40
C VAL A 64 0.63 3.88 -14.78
N PRO A 65 0.52 3.78 -13.44
CA PRO A 65 0.12 2.54 -12.77
C PRO A 65 -1.30 2.11 -13.14
N GLY A 66 -1.62 0.82 -12.97
CA GLY A 66 -2.93 0.27 -13.29
C GLY A 66 -4.10 0.83 -12.47
N TRP A 67 -3.82 1.37 -11.30
CA TRP A 67 -4.82 1.99 -10.43
C TRP A 67 -5.10 3.46 -10.76
N CYS A 68 -4.22 4.15 -11.53
CA CYS A 68 -4.37 5.54 -11.90
C CYS A 68 -5.11 5.66 -13.23
N GLN A 69 -6.31 6.25 -13.20
CA GLN A 69 -7.15 6.42 -14.39
C GLN A 69 -6.77 7.66 -15.20
N GLU A 70 -6.50 8.77 -14.52
CA GLU A 70 -6.30 10.09 -15.12
C GLU A 70 -5.06 10.77 -14.56
N PRO A 71 -3.86 10.48 -15.11
CA PRO A 71 -2.65 11.18 -14.70
C PRO A 71 -2.71 12.66 -15.13
N ASP A 72 -2.23 13.56 -14.28
CA ASP A 72 -2.04 14.97 -14.63
C ASP A 72 -0.55 15.30 -14.74
N VAL A 73 -0.15 15.99 -15.80
CA VAL A 73 1.24 16.36 -16.02
C VAL A 73 1.36 17.88 -16.26
N LYS A 74 2.26 18.49 -15.52
CA LYS A 74 2.62 19.89 -15.75
C LYS A 74 4.10 19.99 -16.08
N ILE A 75 4.45 20.82 -17.04
CA ILE A 75 5.84 21.17 -17.38
C ILE A 75 6.02 22.66 -17.12
N ASN A 76 6.96 22.99 -16.23
CA ASN A 76 7.23 24.38 -15.80
C ASN A 76 5.93 25.09 -15.34
N GLY A 77 5.09 24.37 -14.58
CA GLY A 77 3.82 24.87 -14.05
C GLY A 77 2.66 24.90 -15.05
N LYS A 78 2.89 24.62 -16.35
CA LYS A 78 1.82 24.56 -17.35
C LYS A 78 1.33 23.14 -17.54
N ARG A 79 0.02 22.93 -17.39
CA ARG A 79 -0.62 21.65 -17.68
C ARG A 79 -0.44 21.32 -19.16
N ILE A 80 -0.11 20.07 -19.44
CA ILE A 80 -0.09 19.51 -20.79
C ILE A 80 -1.17 18.46 -20.92
N GLU A 81 -1.76 18.37 -22.10
CA GLU A 81 -2.68 17.32 -22.41
C GLU A 81 -1.91 16.00 -22.62
N VAL A 82 -2.32 14.98 -21.90
CA VAL A 82 -1.70 13.65 -21.98
C VAL A 82 -2.80 12.60 -22.21
N HIS A 83 -2.55 11.72 -23.15
CA HIS A 83 -3.43 10.59 -23.48
C HIS A 83 -2.74 9.30 -23.02
N ALA A 84 -2.81 9.02 -21.74
CA ALA A 84 -2.25 7.81 -21.17
C ALA A 84 -3.34 6.97 -20.51
N ARG A 85 -3.24 5.66 -20.69
CA ARG A 85 -4.14 4.67 -20.08
C ARG A 85 -3.48 4.05 -18.85
N PRO A 86 -4.24 3.49 -17.92
CA PRO A 86 -3.68 2.61 -16.90
C PRO A 86 -2.78 1.54 -17.52
N GLN A 87 -1.69 1.19 -16.82
CA GLN A 87 -0.67 0.23 -17.28
C GLN A 87 0.07 0.67 -18.57
N SER A 88 0.27 1.96 -18.76
CA SER A 88 0.99 2.52 -19.91
C SER A 88 2.04 3.56 -19.47
N TYR A 89 2.50 4.36 -20.41
CA TYR A 89 3.42 5.48 -20.16
C TYR A 89 2.90 6.76 -20.81
N VAL A 90 3.06 7.89 -20.10
CA VAL A 90 3.09 9.21 -20.73
C VAL A 90 4.47 9.37 -21.36
N VAL A 91 4.52 9.72 -22.65
CA VAL A 91 5.77 9.97 -23.36
C VAL A 91 5.92 11.47 -23.62
N LEU A 92 6.99 12.05 -23.13
CA LEU A 92 7.34 13.46 -23.25
C LEU A 92 8.58 13.60 -24.13
N ASP A 93 8.38 13.61 -25.45
CA ASP A 93 9.49 13.80 -26.41
C ASP A 93 9.66 15.29 -26.77
N ARG A 94 10.73 15.89 -26.26
CA ARG A 94 11.00 17.32 -26.45
C ARG A 94 12.46 17.67 -26.18
N VAL A 95 12.84 18.92 -26.51
CA VAL A 95 14.08 19.51 -26.07
C VAL A 95 13.95 19.96 -24.62
N TRP A 96 14.72 19.34 -23.73
CA TRP A 96 14.83 19.67 -22.32
C TRP A 96 15.93 20.68 -22.07
N LYS A 97 15.69 21.56 -21.11
CA LYS A 97 16.65 22.59 -20.70
C LYS A 97 16.99 22.43 -19.21
N GLN A 98 18.09 23.04 -18.82
CA GLN A 98 18.48 23.12 -17.41
C GLN A 98 17.32 23.67 -16.57
N ASP A 99 17.05 23.00 -15.43
CA ASP A 99 16.01 23.33 -14.45
C ASP A 99 14.56 23.20 -14.97
N ASP A 100 14.32 22.54 -16.12
CA ASP A 100 12.97 22.17 -16.50
C ASP A 100 12.36 21.26 -15.43
N LYS A 101 11.12 21.55 -15.04
CA LYS A 101 10.39 20.83 -13.99
C LYS A 101 9.18 20.12 -14.58
N ILE A 102 9.02 18.88 -14.19
CA ILE A 102 7.83 18.07 -14.50
C ILE A 102 7.15 17.72 -13.18
N ASP A 103 5.90 18.13 -13.00
CA ASP A 103 5.05 17.65 -11.92
C ASP A 103 4.09 16.61 -12.52
N LEU A 104 4.28 15.34 -12.12
CA LEU A 104 3.38 14.24 -12.42
C LEU A 104 2.50 14.00 -11.19
N THR A 105 1.20 14.15 -11.35
CA THR A 105 0.22 13.77 -10.32
C THR A 105 -0.50 12.50 -10.76
N LEU A 106 -0.54 11.52 -9.86
CA LEU A 106 -1.22 10.23 -10.03
C LEU A 106 -2.38 10.18 -9.03
N PRO A 107 -3.59 10.69 -9.35
CA PRO A 107 -4.69 10.78 -8.41
C PRO A 107 -5.04 9.42 -7.79
N MET A 108 -5.07 9.36 -6.47
CA MET A 108 -5.31 8.16 -5.69
C MET A 108 -6.72 8.17 -5.11
N THR A 109 -7.57 7.29 -5.59
CA THR A 109 -8.92 7.08 -5.07
C THR A 109 -8.95 5.87 -4.13
N VAL A 110 -9.89 5.89 -3.16
CA VAL A 110 -10.14 4.73 -2.30
C VAL A 110 -11.00 3.74 -3.04
N GLY A 111 -10.58 2.49 -3.04
CA GLY A 111 -11.29 1.37 -3.65
C GLY A 111 -11.32 0.14 -2.75
N LEU A 112 -12.20 -0.79 -3.06
CA LEU A 112 -12.27 -2.11 -2.45
C LEU A 112 -11.79 -3.15 -3.46
N ARG A 113 -10.95 -4.05 -3.00
CA ARG A 113 -10.54 -5.24 -3.74
C ARG A 113 -11.10 -6.48 -3.07
N HIS A 114 -11.96 -7.18 -3.80
CA HIS A 114 -12.58 -8.42 -3.35
C HIS A 114 -11.63 -9.61 -3.50
N TRP A 115 -11.71 -10.54 -2.56
CA TRP A 115 -10.95 -11.79 -2.54
C TRP A 115 -11.88 -12.99 -2.51
N PRO A 116 -12.46 -13.41 -3.67
CA PRO A 116 -13.45 -14.49 -3.73
C PRO A 116 -12.94 -15.83 -3.18
N ARG A 117 -11.63 -16.07 -3.25
CA ARG A 117 -10.99 -17.29 -2.73
C ARG A 117 -10.58 -17.18 -1.26
N ASN A 118 -10.83 -16.06 -0.62
CA ASN A 118 -10.52 -15.83 0.79
C ASN A 118 -11.79 -15.32 1.49
N GLY A 119 -12.83 -16.17 1.56
CA GLY A 119 -14.10 -15.85 2.20
C GLY A 119 -14.81 -14.61 1.64
N ASP A 120 -14.58 -14.24 0.37
CA ASP A 120 -15.08 -13.01 -0.24
C ASP A 120 -14.84 -11.76 0.63
N CYS A 121 -13.76 -11.77 1.39
CA CYS A 121 -13.34 -10.59 2.16
C CYS A 121 -12.86 -9.46 1.26
N VAL A 122 -12.68 -8.28 1.84
CA VAL A 122 -12.26 -7.08 1.10
C VAL A 122 -10.97 -6.50 1.66
N SER A 123 -10.11 -5.99 0.77
CA SER A 123 -9.03 -5.08 1.13
C SER A 123 -9.38 -3.66 0.72
N VAL A 124 -8.95 -2.69 1.52
CA VAL A 124 -9.11 -1.27 1.22
C VAL A 124 -7.82 -0.76 0.62
N ASP A 125 -7.87 -0.29 -0.62
CA ASP A 125 -6.73 0.24 -1.34
C ASP A 125 -6.88 1.73 -1.62
N ARG A 126 -5.78 2.49 -1.63
CA ARG A 126 -5.70 3.86 -2.13
C ARG A 126 -4.41 4.02 -2.92
N GLY A 127 -4.52 4.17 -4.22
CA GLY A 127 -3.35 4.13 -5.11
C GLY A 127 -2.59 2.81 -4.97
N PRO A 128 -1.28 2.83 -4.70
CA PRO A 128 -0.48 1.62 -4.52
C PRO A 128 -0.55 1.04 -3.09
N LEU A 129 -1.22 1.72 -2.16
CA LEU A 129 -1.26 1.32 -0.75
C LEU A 129 -2.50 0.48 -0.46
N THR A 130 -2.28 -0.69 0.13
CA THR A 130 -3.31 -1.46 0.84
C THR A 130 -3.29 -1.03 2.30
N TYR A 131 -4.46 -0.91 2.92
CA TYR A 131 -4.62 -0.47 4.30
C TYR A 131 -4.88 -1.65 5.24
N SER A 132 -4.35 -1.54 6.44
CA SER A 132 -4.53 -2.47 7.55
C SER A 132 -5.19 -1.78 8.71
N LEU A 133 -5.90 -2.53 9.54
CA LEU A 133 -6.42 -2.02 10.81
C LEU A 133 -5.26 -1.50 11.67
N LYS A 134 -5.42 -0.32 12.25
CA LYS A 134 -4.48 0.20 13.23
C LYS A 134 -4.72 -0.50 14.56
N ILE A 135 -3.84 -1.41 14.92
CA ILE A 135 -3.89 -2.21 16.13
C ILE A 135 -2.85 -1.67 17.11
N GLY A 136 -3.23 -1.49 18.36
CA GLY A 136 -2.28 -1.16 19.43
C GLY A 136 -1.35 -2.36 19.67
N GLU A 137 -0.09 -2.10 19.91
CA GLU A 137 0.96 -3.12 19.96
C GLU A 137 1.67 -3.10 21.32
N LYS A 138 1.95 -4.28 21.86
CA LYS A 138 2.82 -4.49 23.03
C LYS A 138 3.94 -5.43 22.62
N TYR A 139 5.16 -4.98 22.82
CA TYR A 139 6.36 -5.75 22.55
C TYR A 139 6.83 -6.44 23.83
N THR A 140 7.06 -7.75 23.76
CA THR A 140 7.60 -8.54 24.89
C THR A 140 8.79 -9.36 24.38
N ARG A 141 9.96 -9.12 24.98
CA ARG A 141 11.15 -9.89 24.62
C ARG A 141 11.03 -11.29 25.20
N TYR A 142 11.23 -12.30 24.39
CA TYR A 142 11.26 -13.71 24.81
C TYR A 142 12.63 -14.36 24.60
N ALA A 143 13.50 -13.81 23.73
CA ALA A 143 14.82 -14.36 23.43
C ALA A 143 15.75 -13.28 22.81
N GLY A 144 16.89 -13.70 22.29
CA GLY A 144 17.85 -12.85 21.58
C GLY A 144 18.77 -12.08 22.51
N THR A 145 19.64 -11.23 21.92
CA THR A 145 20.59 -10.36 22.63
C THR A 145 20.00 -8.95 22.79
N ASP A 146 20.68 -8.08 23.54
CA ASP A 146 20.26 -6.67 23.68
C ASP A 146 20.36 -5.92 22.36
N GLU A 147 21.32 -6.29 21.53
CA GLU A 147 21.49 -5.73 20.18
C GLU A 147 20.45 -6.29 19.18
N TRP A 148 20.10 -7.59 19.31
CA TRP A 148 19.18 -8.30 18.44
C TRP A 148 18.10 -9.05 19.24
N PRO A 149 17.14 -8.31 19.85
CA PRO A 149 16.10 -8.93 20.65
C PRO A 149 15.10 -9.68 19.78
N ALA A 150 14.73 -10.89 20.19
CA ALA A 150 13.57 -11.59 19.66
C ALA A 150 12.33 -11.16 20.44
N LEU A 151 11.34 -10.63 19.75
CA LEU A 151 10.17 -9.98 20.34
C LEU A 151 8.87 -10.63 19.87
N ASP A 152 8.00 -10.93 20.82
CA ASP A 152 6.57 -11.13 20.56
C ASP A 152 5.88 -9.79 20.47
N VAL A 153 5.01 -9.63 19.48
CA VAL A 153 4.17 -8.44 19.30
C VAL A 153 2.71 -8.86 19.51
N LEU A 154 2.11 -8.36 20.58
CA LEU A 154 0.74 -8.72 20.98
C LEU A 154 -0.21 -7.52 20.82
N PRO A 155 -1.47 -7.74 20.42
CA PRO A 155 -2.46 -6.68 20.31
C PRO A 155 -2.87 -6.16 21.68
N THR A 156 -2.99 -4.83 21.82
CA THR A 156 -3.53 -4.17 23.01
C THR A 156 -4.90 -3.56 22.76
N THR A 157 -5.38 -3.59 21.51
CA THR A 157 -6.72 -3.15 21.12
C THR A 157 -7.44 -4.27 20.38
N ALA A 158 -8.76 -4.19 20.26
CA ALA A 158 -9.52 -5.12 19.44
C ALA A 158 -9.04 -5.08 17.97
N TRP A 159 -9.06 -6.22 17.34
CA TRP A 159 -8.60 -6.41 15.95
C TRP A 159 -9.62 -7.18 15.08
N ASN A 160 -10.57 -7.85 15.68
CA ASN A 160 -11.56 -8.73 15.08
C ASN A 160 -12.78 -7.96 14.54
N TYR A 161 -12.55 -7.10 13.55
CA TYR A 161 -13.58 -6.26 12.95
C TYR A 161 -13.92 -6.70 11.52
N GLY A 162 -15.23 -6.68 11.20
CA GLY A 162 -15.73 -6.67 9.84
C GLY A 162 -16.09 -5.25 9.41
N LEU A 163 -15.84 -4.88 8.16
CA LEU A 163 -16.20 -3.57 7.64
C LEU A 163 -17.69 -3.49 7.32
N VAL A 164 -18.34 -2.38 7.68
CA VAL A 164 -19.71 -2.07 7.28
C VAL A 164 -19.65 -1.34 5.94
N ILE A 165 -19.98 -2.05 4.87
CA ILE A 165 -19.96 -1.55 3.50
C ILE A 165 -21.39 -1.46 2.97
N ASP A 166 -21.78 -0.28 2.51
CA ASP A 166 -23.07 -0.03 1.87
C ASP A 166 -22.91 -0.11 0.34
N PRO A 167 -23.45 -1.13 -0.33
CA PRO A 167 -23.29 -1.28 -1.76
C PRO A 167 -24.01 -0.20 -2.59
N ALA A 168 -24.96 0.52 -1.98
CA ALA A 168 -25.68 1.61 -2.63
C ALA A 168 -24.90 2.93 -2.66
N ARG A 169 -23.79 3.02 -1.94
CA ARG A 169 -22.98 4.24 -1.83
C ARG A 169 -21.64 4.10 -2.56
N PRO A 170 -21.12 5.17 -3.17
CA PRO A 170 -19.78 5.16 -3.73
C PRO A 170 -18.75 4.76 -2.66
N VAL A 171 -17.84 3.83 -3.00
CA VAL A 171 -16.83 3.30 -2.06
C VAL A 171 -16.04 4.42 -1.39
N ALA A 172 -15.51 5.35 -2.18
CA ALA A 172 -14.69 6.44 -1.65
C ALA A 172 -15.42 7.33 -0.62
N ALA A 173 -16.76 7.43 -0.72
CA ALA A 173 -17.57 8.23 0.22
C ALA A 173 -17.82 7.54 1.57
N GLN A 174 -17.39 6.28 1.73
CA GLN A 174 -17.55 5.50 2.97
C GLN A 174 -16.31 5.53 3.85
N PHE A 175 -15.23 6.09 3.33
CA PHE A 175 -13.94 6.20 4.01
C PHE A 175 -13.53 7.67 4.12
N GLN A 176 -12.99 8.05 5.26
CA GLN A 176 -12.46 9.40 5.44
C GLN A 176 -10.94 9.34 5.53
N VAL A 177 -10.30 9.82 4.48
CA VAL A 177 -8.82 9.93 4.41
C VAL A 177 -8.37 11.14 5.21
N ARG A 178 -7.37 10.99 6.04
CA ARG A 178 -6.74 12.03 6.83
C ARG A 178 -5.23 12.01 6.63
N GLU A 179 -4.72 13.09 6.05
CA GLU A 179 -3.28 13.33 6.00
C GLU A 179 -2.77 13.86 7.35
N LYS A 180 -1.59 13.42 7.72
CA LYS A 180 -0.89 13.82 8.93
C LYS A 180 0.43 14.48 8.57
N ARG A 181 1.02 15.16 9.52
CA ARG A 181 2.36 15.71 9.36
C ARG A 181 3.35 14.57 9.09
N TRP A 182 4.23 14.77 8.12
CA TRP A 182 5.35 13.87 7.86
C TRP A 182 6.23 13.73 9.11
N PRO A 183 6.66 12.51 9.49
CA PRO A 183 7.48 12.31 10.67
C PRO A 183 8.82 13.05 10.56
N ALA A 184 9.27 13.62 11.68
CA ALA A 184 10.46 14.47 11.71
C ALA A 184 11.77 13.70 11.48
N ASP A 185 11.76 12.41 11.80
CA ASP A 185 12.87 11.46 11.62
C ASP A 185 12.89 10.79 10.25
N ASP A 186 11.97 11.19 9.35
CA ASP A 186 11.79 10.61 8.02
C ASP A 186 11.50 9.10 8.01
N GLN A 187 10.89 8.58 9.09
CA GLN A 187 10.51 7.17 9.26
C GLN A 187 8.98 6.97 9.21
N PRO A 188 8.37 6.99 8.02
CA PRO A 188 6.90 6.93 7.90
C PRO A 188 6.31 5.52 8.10
N PHE A 189 7.15 4.47 8.14
CA PHE A 189 6.71 3.07 8.16
C PHE A 189 6.55 2.51 9.58
N GLU A 190 5.92 3.30 10.46
CA GLU A 190 5.58 2.90 11.82
C GLU A 190 4.11 3.19 12.13
N THR A 191 3.51 2.41 13.02
CA THR A 191 2.07 2.45 13.36
C THR A 191 1.60 3.84 13.77
N ASN A 192 2.41 4.59 14.51
CA ASN A 192 2.05 5.93 14.98
C ASN A 192 2.60 7.06 14.10
N ALA A 193 3.60 6.78 13.28
CA ALA A 193 4.25 7.72 12.38
C ALA A 193 3.65 7.74 10.96
N ALA A 194 2.72 6.83 10.64
CA ALA A 194 2.04 6.77 9.35
C ALA A 194 1.52 8.17 8.95
N PRO A 195 1.97 8.75 7.82
CA PRO A 195 1.62 10.13 7.44
C PRO A 195 0.21 10.25 6.86
N ILE A 196 -0.45 9.12 6.68
CA ILE A 196 -1.83 9.04 6.20
C ILE A 196 -2.60 7.97 6.95
N GLU A 197 -3.80 8.30 7.36
CA GLU A 197 -4.75 7.40 8.01
C GLU A 197 -6.09 7.45 7.30
N MET A 198 -6.90 6.45 7.51
CA MET A 198 -8.25 6.38 6.97
C MET A 198 -9.20 5.89 8.06
N THR A 199 -10.40 6.45 8.16
CA THR A 199 -11.42 5.91 9.04
C THR A 199 -12.48 5.17 8.23
N ALA A 200 -12.99 4.08 8.82
CA ALA A 200 -14.04 3.23 8.27
C ALA A 200 -15.04 2.87 9.36
N ARG A 201 -16.27 2.52 8.95
CA ARG A 201 -17.27 1.93 9.84
C ARG A 201 -17.06 0.43 9.94
N ALA A 202 -17.13 -0.13 11.14
CA ALA A 202 -16.91 -1.55 11.36
C ALA A 202 -17.75 -2.05 12.53
N ARG A 203 -18.00 -3.37 12.58
CA ARG A 203 -18.55 -4.07 13.74
C ARG A 203 -17.60 -5.14 14.19
N LYS A 204 -17.51 -5.41 15.48
CA LYS A 204 -16.75 -6.55 16.00
C LYS A 204 -17.39 -7.86 15.57
N ILE A 205 -16.55 -8.87 15.43
CA ILE A 205 -16.95 -10.26 15.22
C ILE A 205 -16.45 -11.04 16.44
N PRO A 206 -17.24 -11.15 17.53
CA PRO A 206 -16.76 -11.69 18.82
C PRO A 206 -16.19 -13.10 18.72
N ASN A 207 -16.74 -13.93 17.84
CA ASN A 207 -16.30 -15.31 17.62
C ASN A 207 -15.02 -15.42 16.78
N TRP A 208 -14.54 -14.34 16.16
CA TRP A 208 -13.25 -14.33 15.48
C TRP A 208 -12.16 -14.08 16.52
N GLN A 209 -11.53 -15.13 16.98
CA GLN A 209 -10.59 -15.13 18.09
C GLN A 209 -9.25 -15.72 17.66
N ALA A 210 -8.21 -15.37 18.40
CA ALA A 210 -6.91 -16.03 18.28
C ALA A 210 -6.90 -17.32 19.14
N ASP A 211 -6.20 -18.34 18.68
CA ASP A 211 -5.94 -19.54 19.45
C ASP A 211 -4.97 -19.22 20.63
N PRO A 212 -4.74 -20.17 21.56
CA PRO A 212 -3.82 -19.97 22.68
C PRO A 212 -2.38 -19.63 22.29
N ARG A 213 -1.99 -19.88 21.03
CA ARG A 213 -0.66 -19.54 20.48
C ARG A 213 -0.63 -18.14 19.86
N GLY A 214 -1.77 -17.44 19.81
CA GLY A 214 -1.91 -16.13 19.18
C GLY A 214 -2.13 -16.19 17.66
N LEU A 215 -2.42 -17.36 17.09
CA LEU A 215 -2.74 -17.52 15.68
C LEU A 215 -4.24 -17.29 15.47
N ILE A 216 -4.59 -16.61 14.39
CA ILE A 216 -5.99 -16.40 14.00
C ILE A 216 -6.37 -17.38 12.90
N ASP A 217 -7.63 -17.84 12.94
CA ASP A 217 -8.19 -18.70 11.91
C ASP A 217 -8.37 -17.95 10.59
N GLU A 218 -8.59 -18.71 9.52
CA GLU A 218 -8.92 -18.19 8.21
C GLU A 218 -10.18 -17.33 8.26
N VAL A 219 -10.24 -16.33 7.39
CA VAL A 219 -11.40 -15.46 7.23
C VAL A 219 -12.57 -16.29 6.72
N GLN A 220 -13.70 -16.25 7.42
CA GLN A 220 -14.91 -16.95 6.99
C GLN A 220 -15.67 -16.20 5.90
N GLN A 221 -16.64 -16.87 5.28
CA GLN A 221 -17.38 -16.33 4.14
C GLN A 221 -18.14 -15.05 4.50
N SER A 222 -17.89 -14.01 3.76
CA SER A 222 -18.64 -12.75 3.82
C SER A 222 -19.87 -12.81 2.88
N PRO A 223 -20.93 -12.08 3.20
CA PRO A 223 -21.13 -11.19 4.33
C PRO A 223 -21.26 -11.93 5.69
N VAL A 224 -20.73 -11.32 6.75
CA VAL A 224 -20.80 -11.88 8.11
C VAL A 224 -21.87 -11.15 8.92
N ALA A 225 -22.68 -11.89 9.64
CA ALA A 225 -23.64 -11.33 10.60
C ALA A 225 -22.91 -10.86 11.87
N SER A 226 -23.32 -9.72 12.41
CA SER A 226 -22.84 -9.24 13.70
C SER A 226 -23.87 -8.26 14.29
N ASP A 227 -24.31 -8.53 15.51
CA ASP A 227 -25.20 -7.68 16.29
C ASP A 227 -24.45 -6.60 17.09
N GLU A 228 -23.13 -6.58 16.98
CA GLU A 228 -22.30 -5.59 17.65
C GLU A 228 -22.58 -4.18 17.12
N ARG A 229 -22.44 -3.20 18.00
CA ARG A 229 -22.59 -1.79 17.60
C ARG A 229 -21.57 -1.41 16.53
N THR A 230 -22.01 -0.55 15.63
CA THR A 230 -21.09 0.03 14.63
C THR A 230 -20.16 1.02 15.30
N GLU A 231 -18.86 0.82 15.12
CA GLU A 231 -17.79 1.68 15.60
C GLU A 231 -17.02 2.30 14.42
N THR A 232 -16.27 3.35 14.68
CA THR A 232 -15.30 3.90 13.73
C THR A 232 -13.94 3.33 14.05
N VAL A 233 -13.34 2.67 13.08
CA VAL A 233 -11.98 2.13 13.16
C VAL A 233 -11.02 2.96 12.34
N THR A 234 -9.74 2.94 12.71
CA THR A 234 -8.66 3.59 11.94
C THR A 234 -7.89 2.55 11.16
N LEU A 235 -7.66 2.85 9.88
CA LEU A 235 -6.84 2.07 8.97
C LEU A 235 -5.57 2.88 8.65
N ILE A 236 -4.44 2.20 8.56
CA ILE A 236 -3.14 2.76 8.17
C ILE A 236 -2.56 1.95 7.02
N PRO A 237 -1.63 2.49 6.22
CA PRO A 237 -0.96 1.70 5.20
C PRO A 237 -0.35 0.42 5.79
N MET A 238 -0.56 -0.71 5.14
CA MET A 238 -0.13 -2.02 5.63
C MET A 238 1.37 -2.08 5.96
N GLY A 239 2.20 -1.34 5.22
CA GLY A 239 3.63 -1.22 5.50
C GLY A 239 3.97 -0.52 6.82
N CYS A 240 3.01 0.22 7.41
CA CYS A 240 3.16 0.90 8.70
C CYS A 240 2.71 0.03 9.89
N ALA A 241 2.00 -1.08 9.65
CA ALA A 241 1.50 -1.97 10.70
C ALA A 241 2.42 -3.16 10.93
N ARG A 242 2.65 -3.55 12.18
CA ARG A 242 3.31 -4.81 12.55
C ARG A 242 2.28 -5.93 12.65
N LEU A 243 1.22 -5.71 13.43
CA LEU A 243 0.05 -6.58 13.43
C LEU A 243 -0.87 -6.15 12.28
N ARG A 244 -1.23 -7.08 11.40
CA ARG A 244 -1.86 -6.75 10.12
C ARG A 244 -3.16 -7.49 9.93
N ILE A 245 -4.26 -6.75 9.94
CA ILE A 245 -5.56 -7.17 9.39
C ILE A 245 -5.82 -6.26 8.19
N SER A 246 -5.59 -6.75 6.98
CA SER A 246 -5.73 -6.01 5.71
C SER A 246 -6.67 -6.70 4.72
N ALA A 247 -7.15 -7.88 5.06
CA ALA A 247 -8.27 -8.56 4.45
C ALA A 247 -9.40 -8.60 5.48
N PHE A 248 -10.48 -7.88 5.22
CA PHE A 248 -11.56 -7.71 6.16
C PHE A 248 -12.79 -8.51 5.71
N PRO A 249 -13.41 -9.30 6.60
CA PRO A 249 -14.80 -9.67 6.40
C PRO A 249 -15.64 -8.40 6.24
N TRP A 250 -16.69 -8.44 5.45
CA TRP A 250 -17.64 -7.33 5.45
C TRP A 250 -18.96 -7.76 6.08
N ILE A 251 -19.58 -6.81 6.79
CA ILE A 251 -20.78 -7.04 7.58
C ILE A 251 -22.00 -6.90 6.68
N GLY A 252 -22.88 -7.90 6.71
CA GLY A 252 -24.19 -7.89 6.07
C GLY A 252 -25.31 -7.94 7.11
N ASP A 253 -26.41 -7.26 6.80
CA ASP A 253 -27.65 -7.31 7.56
C ASP A 253 -28.71 -7.97 6.65
N GLY A 254 -28.90 -9.30 6.76
CA GLY A 254 -29.88 -9.98 5.92
C GLY A 254 -29.70 -11.50 5.88
N PRO A 255 -30.54 -12.21 5.14
CA PRO A 255 -30.56 -13.68 5.12
C PRO A 255 -29.28 -14.31 4.51
N ASP A 256 -28.53 -13.53 3.74
CA ASP A 256 -27.28 -13.99 3.12
C ASP A 256 -26.05 -13.81 4.04
N ALA A 257 -26.22 -13.13 5.17
CA ALA A 257 -25.15 -12.97 6.14
C ALA A 257 -25.01 -14.24 7.00
N THR A 258 -23.76 -14.72 7.08
CA THR A 258 -23.42 -15.94 7.81
C THR A 258 -22.93 -15.61 9.22
N GLU A 259 -23.31 -16.42 10.21
CA GLU A 259 -22.73 -16.33 11.54
C GLU A 259 -21.28 -16.81 11.53
N TRP A 260 -20.41 -16.08 12.22
CA TRP A 260 -19.04 -16.53 12.41
C TRP A 260 -19.01 -17.68 13.41
N THR A 261 -18.64 -18.86 12.96
CA THR A 261 -18.56 -20.05 13.80
C THR A 261 -17.18 -20.18 14.44
N LEU A 262 -17.15 -20.56 15.71
CA LEU A 262 -15.91 -21.00 16.33
C LEU A 262 -15.44 -22.29 15.62
N PRO A 263 -14.12 -22.45 15.40
CA PRO A 263 -13.62 -23.70 14.86
C PRO A 263 -14.08 -24.86 15.79
N LEU A 264 -14.62 -25.90 15.19
CA LEU A 264 -14.92 -27.13 15.93
C LEU A 264 -13.60 -27.56 16.58
N THR A 265 -13.56 -27.64 17.90
CA THR A 265 -12.45 -28.20 18.64
C THR A 265 -12.51 -29.75 18.45
N GLU A 266 -12.39 -30.22 17.23
CA GLU A 266 -12.01 -31.59 16.98
C GLU A 266 -10.57 -31.73 17.49
N GLY A 267 -10.42 -32.67 18.42
CA GLY A 267 -9.23 -32.89 19.20
C GLY A 267 -7.97 -32.65 18.41
N VAL A 268 -7.18 -31.71 18.90
CA VAL A 268 -5.85 -31.37 18.36
C VAL A 268 -5.06 -32.67 18.33
N GLY A 269 -5.15 -33.37 17.19
CA GLY A 269 -4.23 -34.45 16.88
C GLY A 269 -2.86 -33.82 16.97
N LYS A 270 -2.02 -34.34 17.89
CA LYS A 270 -0.65 -33.91 18.11
C LYS A 270 0.00 -33.70 16.75
N ILE A 271 0.15 -32.44 16.33
CA ILE A 271 1.02 -32.10 15.22
C ILE A 271 2.41 -32.55 15.67
N PRO A 272 3.08 -33.50 14.98
CA PRO A 272 4.43 -33.88 15.36
C PRO A 272 5.28 -32.62 15.31
N ALA A 273 5.99 -32.34 16.39
CA ALA A 273 6.99 -31.28 16.45
C ALA A 273 8.15 -31.63 15.48
N LYS A 274 7.91 -31.39 14.21
CA LYS A 274 8.91 -31.23 13.16
C LYS A 274 8.53 -29.98 12.40
N ALA A 275 8.73 -28.83 13.06
CA ALA A 275 9.00 -27.64 12.33
C ALA A 275 10.28 -27.91 11.53
N SER A 276 10.14 -28.15 10.26
CA SER A 276 11.26 -28.17 9.33
C SER A 276 11.88 -26.79 9.37
N HIS A 277 13.06 -26.69 9.95
CA HIS A 277 13.96 -25.60 9.62
C HIS A 277 14.14 -25.63 8.10
N CYS A 278 13.72 -24.61 7.40
CA CYS A 278 14.25 -24.28 6.09
C CYS A 278 15.70 -23.80 6.31
N ASN A 279 16.60 -24.76 6.45
CA ASN A 279 17.99 -24.61 6.11
C ASN A 279 18.18 -25.27 4.77
N ASP A 280 18.02 -24.52 3.69
CA ASP A 280 18.62 -24.83 2.40
C ASP A 280 19.62 -23.72 2.08
N ALA A 281 20.75 -23.79 2.77
CA ALA A 281 22.03 -23.49 2.18
C ALA A 281 22.50 -24.80 1.54
N ASP A 282 22.38 -24.88 0.18
CA ASP A 282 23.34 -25.64 -0.62
C ASP A 282 23.09 -25.39 -2.12
N THR A 283 24.16 -24.80 -2.69
CA THR A 283 24.79 -25.12 -3.99
C THR A 283 23.99 -24.92 -5.28
N VAL A 284 24.36 -24.14 -6.18
CA VAL A 284 25.53 -23.87 -7.08
C VAL A 284 25.28 -22.55 -7.80
#